data_cff650855eca12cb8f0a44a1ceca61a5
#
_entry.id   cff650855eca12cb8f0a44a1ceca61a5
#
_cell.length_a   1.000
_cell.length_b   1.000
_cell.length_c   1.000
_cell.angle_alpha   90.00
_cell.angle_beta   90.00
_cell.angle_gamma   90.00
#
_symmetry.space_group_name_H-M   'P 1'
#
loop_
_entity.id
_entity.type
_entity.pdbx_description
1 polymer ?
#
loop_
_entity_poly.entity_id
_entity_poly.type
_entity_poly.pdbx_seq_one_letter_code
_entity_poly.pdbx_strand_id
1 'polypeptide(L)'
;PAKSTIIYAGDASDALYYIISGSVTVLIEDSDGREMIVAYLNAGDFFGEMGLFDDKASSRSAWVRAKGPCEVGEISYTKFHEISDKHPEILIAMGKQLAHRLRATTRKVGDLAFMDVAGRVARTLLDL
;
A
#
# COMPACT_ATOMS: atom_id res chain seq x y z
N PRO A 1 -3.29 19.53 -3.34
CA PRO A 1 -3.32 20.43 -2.17
C PRO A 1 -2.80 19.77 -0.91
N ALA A 2 -2.22 20.59 -0.05
CA ALA A 2 -1.66 20.11 1.20
C ALA A 2 -2.74 19.50 2.09
N LYS A 3 -2.45 18.33 2.69
CA LYS A 3 -3.32 17.60 3.63
C LYS A 3 -4.65 17.14 3.04
N SER A 4 -4.80 17.15 1.73
CA SER A 4 -5.99 16.59 1.07
C SER A 4 -5.96 15.07 1.13
N THR A 5 -7.13 14.47 1.29
CA THR A 5 -7.27 13.02 1.24
C THR A 5 -7.37 12.58 -0.23
N ILE A 6 -6.48 11.68 -0.63
CA ILE A 6 -6.41 11.17 -2.01
C ILE A 6 -7.26 9.91 -2.13
N ILE A 7 -7.16 9.01 -1.15
CA ILE A 7 -7.93 7.76 -1.09
C ILE A 7 -8.72 7.72 0.20
N TYR A 8 -9.99 7.33 0.12
CA TYR A 8 -10.88 7.11 1.27
C TYR A 8 -11.09 5.61 1.46
N ALA A 9 -10.98 5.15 2.70
CA ALA A 9 -11.29 3.75 3.02
C ALA A 9 -12.74 3.46 2.63
N GLY A 10 -12.96 2.32 2.01
CA GLY A 10 -14.27 1.92 1.52
C GLY A 10 -14.51 2.24 0.05
N ASP A 11 -13.70 3.11 -0.55
CA ASP A 11 -13.82 3.43 -1.97
C ASP A 11 -13.46 2.22 -2.84
N ALA A 12 -14.01 2.19 -4.06
CA ALA A 12 -13.67 1.15 -5.02
C ALA A 12 -12.19 1.24 -5.41
N SER A 13 -11.55 0.10 -5.53
CA SER A 13 -10.14 0.00 -5.86
C SER A 13 -9.99 -0.26 -7.37
N ASP A 14 -9.74 0.78 -8.16
CA ASP A 14 -9.69 0.68 -9.63
C ASP A 14 -8.50 1.39 -10.26
N ALA A 15 -7.66 2.03 -9.45
CA ALA A 15 -6.52 2.79 -9.96
C ALA A 15 -5.32 2.69 -9.03
N LEU A 16 -4.16 2.79 -9.64
CA LEU A 16 -2.86 2.82 -9.00
C LEU A 16 -2.33 4.26 -9.04
N TYR A 17 -1.63 4.66 -8.00
CA TYR A 17 -1.06 6.00 -7.87
C TYR A 17 0.45 5.94 -7.72
N TYR A 18 1.13 6.91 -8.30
CA TYR A 18 2.58 7.05 -8.20
C TYR A 18 2.91 8.46 -7.73
N ILE A 19 3.77 8.58 -6.74
CA ILE A 19 4.17 9.89 -6.19
C ILE A 19 5.30 10.45 -7.01
N ILE A 20 5.02 11.56 -7.69
CA ILE A 20 6.00 12.27 -8.51
C ILE A 20 6.84 13.20 -7.61
N SER A 21 6.17 13.92 -6.72
CA SER A 21 6.83 14.80 -5.76
C SER A 21 6.01 14.89 -4.49
N GLY A 22 6.67 15.18 -3.36
CA GLY A 22 6.04 15.30 -2.06
C GLY A 22 5.91 13.96 -1.33
N SER A 23 5.05 13.93 -0.32
CA SER A 23 4.87 12.76 0.54
C SER A 23 3.41 12.61 0.92
N VAL A 24 3.01 11.35 1.19
CA VAL A 24 1.67 11.04 1.67
C VAL A 24 1.76 10.18 2.93
N THR A 25 0.68 10.20 3.70
CA THR A 25 0.51 9.39 4.91
C THR A 25 -0.58 8.36 4.66
N VAL A 26 -0.32 7.11 5.01
CA VAL A 26 -1.30 6.03 4.95
C VAL A 26 -1.85 5.80 6.35
N LEU A 27 -3.18 5.87 6.50
CA LEU A 27 -3.86 5.78 7.80
C LEU A 27 -4.93 4.71 7.77
N ILE A 28 -5.10 4.05 8.92
CA ILE A 28 -6.24 3.15 9.17
C ILE A 28 -6.93 3.60 10.45
N GLU A 29 -8.18 3.15 10.63
CA GLU A 29 -8.89 3.31 11.91
C GLU A 29 -8.82 2.00 12.69
N ASP A 30 -8.61 2.12 14.00
CA ASP A 30 -8.73 0.96 14.88
C ASP A 30 -10.20 0.73 15.27
N SER A 31 -10.45 -0.28 16.11
CA SER A 31 -11.80 -0.64 16.54
C SER A 31 -12.50 0.46 17.35
N ASP A 32 -11.73 1.39 17.93
CA ASP A 32 -12.25 2.51 18.71
C ASP A 32 -12.43 3.78 17.86
N GLY A 33 -12.18 3.71 16.57
CA GLY A 33 -12.29 4.85 15.65
C GLY A 33 -11.09 5.78 15.67
N ARG A 34 -9.98 5.37 16.29
CA ARG A 34 -8.76 6.17 16.31
C ARG A 34 -7.97 5.99 15.03
N GLU A 35 -7.45 7.10 14.51
CA GLU A 35 -6.58 7.04 13.34
C GLU A 35 -5.20 6.55 13.74
N MET A 36 -4.67 5.62 12.94
CA MET A 36 -3.32 5.10 13.13
C MET A 36 -2.54 5.26 11.83
N ILE A 37 -1.37 5.89 11.90
CA ILE A 37 -0.48 6.02 10.75
C ILE A 37 0.28 4.71 10.60
N VAL A 38 0.13 4.06 9.45
CA VAL A 38 0.82 2.79 9.18
C VAL A 38 2.01 2.95 8.24
N ALA A 39 2.07 4.02 7.46
CA ALA A 39 3.19 4.24 6.56
C ALA A 39 3.29 5.70 6.12
N TYR A 40 4.51 6.09 5.75
CA TYR A 40 4.79 7.32 5.03
C TYR A 40 5.37 6.92 3.68
N LEU A 41 4.84 7.51 2.61
CA LEU A 41 5.32 7.24 1.25
C LEU A 41 5.85 8.53 0.65
N ASN A 42 6.89 8.41 -0.16
CA ASN A 42 7.62 9.54 -0.71
C ASN A 42 7.69 9.47 -2.23
N ALA A 43 8.30 10.46 -2.86
CA ALA A 43 8.50 10.47 -4.30
C ALA A 43 9.18 9.18 -4.75
N GLY A 44 8.69 8.58 -5.83
CA GLY A 44 9.13 7.29 -6.33
C GLY A 44 8.33 6.11 -5.81
N ASP A 45 7.54 6.29 -4.76
CA ASP A 45 6.68 5.24 -4.23
C ASP A 45 5.33 5.21 -4.96
N PHE A 46 4.71 4.03 -5.00
CA PHE A 46 3.35 3.86 -5.50
C PHE A 46 2.41 3.45 -4.37
N PHE A 47 1.12 3.65 -4.58
CA PHE A 47 0.10 3.22 -3.63
C PHE A 47 -1.22 2.93 -4.37
N GLY A 48 -2.15 2.32 -3.66
CA GLY A 48 -3.44 1.95 -4.25
C GLY A 48 -3.40 0.64 -5.02
N GLU A 49 -2.42 -0.21 -4.78
CA GLU A 49 -2.14 -1.43 -5.53
C GLU A 49 -2.93 -2.66 -5.08
N MET A 50 -3.57 -2.62 -3.91
CA MET A 50 -4.17 -3.83 -3.32
C MET A 50 -5.17 -4.52 -4.24
N GLY A 51 -6.04 -3.76 -4.90
CA GLY A 51 -7.02 -4.33 -5.81
C GLY A 51 -6.43 -4.88 -7.10
N LEU A 52 -5.20 -4.49 -7.42
CA LEU A 52 -4.51 -4.96 -8.61
C LEU A 52 -4.15 -6.45 -8.52
N PHE A 53 -3.81 -6.90 -7.32
CA PHE A 53 -3.36 -8.28 -7.06
C PHE A 53 -4.44 -9.16 -6.44
N ASP A 54 -5.64 -8.62 -6.23
CA ASP A 54 -6.76 -9.35 -5.64
C ASP A 54 -7.76 -9.69 -6.75
N ASP A 55 -8.12 -10.94 -6.88
CA ASP A 55 -9.08 -11.41 -7.88
C ASP A 55 -10.50 -10.97 -7.59
N LYS A 56 -10.78 -10.55 -6.36
CA LYS A 56 -12.10 -10.06 -5.97
C LYS A 56 -12.13 -8.55 -6.03
N ALA A 57 -13.25 -7.99 -6.47
CA ALA A 57 -13.46 -6.56 -6.36
C ALA A 57 -13.35 -6.18 -4.89
N SER A 58 -12.38 -5.35 -4.57
CA SER A 58 -12.14 -4.94 -3.18
C SER A 58 -12.32 -3.44 -3.04
N SER A 59 -12.69 -3.00 -1.85
CA SER A 59 -12.68 -1.59 -1.49
C SER A 59 -11.34 -1.22 -0.89
N ARG A 60 -11.07 0.08 -0.85
CA ARG A 60 -9.85 0.58 -0.22
C ARG A 60 -9.84 0.26 1.28
N SER A 61 -8.71 -0.22 1.78
CA SER A 61 -8.56 -0.62 3.18
C SER A 61 -8.04 0.50 4.07
N ALA A 62 -7.62 1.62 3.50
CA ALA A 62 -7.00 2.70 4.23
C ALA A 62 -7.28 4.05 3.56
N TRP A 63 -7.05 5.12 4.33
CA TRP A 63 -7.01 6.47 3.77
C TRP A 63 -5.58 6.81 3.38
N VAL A 64 -5.43 7.56 2.28
CA VAL A 64 -4.15 8.13 1.88
C VAL A 64 -4.32 9.64 1.82
N ARG A 65 -3.51 10.33 2.60
CA ARG A 65 -3.62 11.79 2.77
C ARG A 65 -2.30 12.46 2.44
N ALA A 66 -2.35 13.53 1.66
CA ALA A 66 -1.15 14.31 1.36
C ALA A 66 -0.62 14.97 2.63
N LYS A 67 0.68 14.84 2.89
CA LYS A 67 1.34 15.50 4.03
C LYS A 67 1.55 16.99 3.80
N GLY A 68 1.70 17.38 2.55
CA GLY A 68 1.91 18.75 2.14
C GLY A 68 1.65 18.83 0.65
N PRO A 69 2.14 19.87 -0.05
CA PRO A 69 2.00 19.92 -1.49
C PRO A 69 2.64 18.70 -2.14
N CYS A 70 1.89 17.97 -2.96
CA CYS A 70 2.42 16.82 -3.66
C CYS A 70 1.79 16.68 -5.04
N GLU A 71 2.54 16.03 -5.93
CA GLU A 71 2.10 15.70 -7.28
C GLU A 71 2.06 14.20 -7.42
N VAL A 72 0.90 13.67 -7.82
CA VAL A 72 0.63 12.24 -7.89
C VAL A 72 0.07 11.90 -9.26
N GLY A 73 0.65 10.89 -9.89
CA GLY A 73 0.11 10.33 -11.14
C GLY A 73 -0.88 9.23 -10.84
N GLU A 74 -1.97 9.18 -11.60
CA GLU A 74 -2.98 8.14 -11.48
C GLU A 74 -3.04 7.32 -12.76
N ILE A 75 -3.12 5.99 -12.61
CA ILE A 75 -3.26 5.08 -13.73
C ILE A 75 -4.28 4.00 -13.39
N SER A 76 -5.24 3.76 -14.28
CA SER A 76 -6.23 2.69 -14.08
C SER A 76 -5.55 1.33 -14.08
N TYR A 77 -6.15 0.36 -13.38
CA TYR A 77 -5.62 -1.01 -13.39
C TYR A 77 -5.60 -1.61 -14.79
N THR A 78 -6.60 -1.30 -15.61
CA THR A 78 -6.64 -1.77 -16.99
C THR A 78 -5.43 -1.28 -17.78
N LYS A 79 -5.13 0.02 -17.66
CA LYS A 79 -3.97 0.61 -18.33
C LYS A 79 -2.66 0.05 -17.79
N PHE A 80 -2.58 -0.18 -16.48
CA PHE A 80 -1.41 -0.79 -15.87
C PHE A 80 -1.15 -2.19 -16.41
N HIS A 81 -2.20 -3.00 -16.57
CA HIS A 81 -2.06 -4.34 -17.14
C HIS A 81 -1.52 -4.28 -18.57
N GLU A 82 -2.00 -3.34 -19.39
CA GLU A 82 -1.47 -3.15 -20.73
C GLU A 82 0.02 -2.82 -20.74
N ILE A 83 0.43 -1.93 -19.85
CA ILE A 83 1.83 -1.51 -19.74
C ILE A 83 2.70 -2.66 -19.24
N SER A 84 2.25 -3.39 -18.22
CA SER A 84 3.04 -4.48 -17.63
C SER A 84 3.18 -5.67 -18.57
N ASP A 85 2.24 -5.90 -19.47
CA ASP A 85 2.36 -6.94 -20.50
C ASP A 85 3.53 -6.64 -21.43
N LYS A 86 3.78 -5.37 -21.73
CA LYS A 86 4.89 -4.93 -22.59
C LYS A 86 6.19 -4.75 -21.81
N HIS A 87 6.09 -4.45 -20.52
CA HIS A 87 7.23 -4.13 -19.65
C HIS A 87 7.12 -4.89 -18.32
N PRO A 88 7.32 -6.23 -18.34
CA PRO A 88 7.15 -7.02 -17.10
C PRO A 88 8.12 -6.64 -15.98
N GLU A 89 9.20 -5.95 -16.27
CA GLU A 89 10.13 -5.44 -15.27
C GLU A 89 9.47 -4.49 -14.27
N ILE A 90 8.35 -3.87 -14.65
CA ILE A 90 7.57 -3.00 -13.76
C ILE A 90 7.03 -3.80 -12.58
N LEU A 91 6.56 -5.03 -12.83
CA LEU A 91 6.03 -5.90 -11.76
C LEU A 91 7.12 -6.27 -10.76
N ILE A 92 8.34 -6.49 -11.25
CA ILE A 92 9.48 -6.81 -10.38
C ILE A 92 9.82 -5.60 -9.49
N ALA A 93 9.83 -4.40 -10.07
CA ALA A 93 10.09 -3.18 -9.32
C ALA A 93 9.05 -2.95 -8.24
N MET A 94 7.76 -3.17 -8.55
CA MET A 94 6.68 -3.08 -7.57
C MET A 94 6.84 -4.10 -6.45
N GLY A 95 7.19 -5.33 -6.81
CA GLY A 95 7.43 -6.39 -5.82
C GLY A 95 8.53 -6.03 -4.83
N LYS A 96 9.61 -5.41 -5.31
CA LYS A 96 10.70 -4.96 -4.44
C LYS A 96 10.24 -3.88 -3.46
N GLN A 97 9.44 -2.92 -3.93
CA GLN A 97 8.88 -1.88 -3.04
C GLN A 97 7.94 -2.47 -2.00
N LEU A 98 7.08 -3.40 -2.40
CA LEU A 98 6.15 -4.04 -1.47
C LEU A 98 6.88 -4.84 -0.41
N ALA A 99 7.93 -5.57 -0.79
CA ALA A 99 8.75 -6.31 0.16
C ALA A 99 9.43 -5.38 1.16
N HIS A 100 9.94 -4.25 0.68
CA HIS A 100 10.56 -3.25 1.53
C HIS A 100 9.57 -2.65 2.54
N ARG A 101 8.36 -2.31 2.08
CA ARG A 101 7.29 -1.79 2.93
C ARG A 101 6.87 -2.80 4.00
N LEU A 102 6.77 -4.05 3.64
CA LEU A 102 6.41 -5.11 4.59
C LEU A 102 7.43 -5.20 5.71
N ARG A 103 8.71 -5.16 5.39
CA ARG A 103 9.77 -5.16 6.41
C ARG A 103 9.70 -3.94 7.31
N ALA A 104 9.48 -2.76 6.75
CA ALA A 104 9.37 -1.53 7.52
C ALA A 104 8.17 -1.56 8.47
N THR A 105 7.02 -2.03 7.99
CA THR A 105 5.81 -2.17 8.80
C THR A 105 6.02 -3.17 9.93
N THR A 106 6.67 -4.28 9.64
CA THR A 106 6.98 -5.31 10.64
C THR A 106 7.83 -4.74 11.78
N ARG A 107 8.82 -3.92 11.47
CA ARG A 107 9.65 -3.27 12.49
C ARG A 107 8.85 -2.33 13.39
N LYS A 108 7.86 -1.61 12.82
CA LYS A 108 7.03 -0.65 13.57
C LYS A 108 6.09 -1.31 14.55
N VAL A 109 5.64 -2.52 14.27
CA VAL A 109 4.64 -3.21 15.09
C VAL A 109 5.23 -3.67 16.43
N GLY A 110 6.54 -3.73 16.54
CA GLY A 110 7.23 -4.12 17.76
C GLY A 110 7.51 -5.61 17.82
N ASP A 111 8.49 -5.97 18.63
CA ASP A 111 9.06 -7.33 18.64
C ASP A 111 8.06 -8.40 19.03
N LEU A 112 7.21 -8.14 20.02
CA LEU A 112 6.27 -9.16 20.52
C LEU A 112 5.21 -9.51 19.47
N ALA A 113 4.61 -8.51 18.85
CA ALA A 113 3.62 -8.74 17.80
C ALA A 113 4.26 -9.41 16.59
N PHE A 114 5.45 -8.99 16.22
CA PHE A 114 6.20 -9.57 15.13
C PHE A 114 6.52 -11.04 15.38
N MET A 115 7.00 -11.37 16.57
CA MET A 115 7.33 -12.75 16.94
C MET A 115 6.12 -13.66 16.89
N ASP A 116 4.97 -13.18 17.32
CA ASP A 116 3.73 -13.94 17.27
C ASP A 116 3.32 -14.26 15.83
N VAL A 117 3.34 -13.25 14.96
CA VAL A 117 3.02 -13.41 13.54
C VAL A 117 4.02 -14.35 12.86
N ALA A 118 5.30 -14.16 13.11
CA ALA A 118 6.34 -15.00 12.53
C ALA A 118 6.19 -16.45 12.97
N GLY A 119 5.82 -16.68 14.24
CA GLY A 119 5.56 -18.02 14.74
C GLY A 119 4.40 -18.71 14.05
N ARG A 120 3.33 -17.97 13.78
CA ARG A 120 2.16 -18.51 13.05
C ARG A 120 2.51 -18.87 11.61
N VAL A 121 3.24 -18.01 10.93
CA VAL A 121 3.68 -18.27 9.55
C VAL A 121 4.57 -19.49 9.50
N ALA A 122 5.52 -19.60 10.41
CA ALA A 122 6.44 -20.75 10.48
C ALA A 122 5.67 -22.05 10.69
N ARG A 123 4.69 -22.09 11.60
CA ARG A 123 3.86 -23.28 11.81
C ARG A 123 3.09 -23.67 10.57
N THR A 124 2.49 -22.69 9.89
CA THR A 124 1.76 -22.94 8.66
C THR A 124 2.64 -23.56 7.60
N LEU A 125 3.86 -23.05 7.44
CA LEU A 125 4.82 -23.58 6.46
C LEU A 125 5.28 -25.00 6.83
N LEU A 126 5.46 -25.28 8.12
CA LEU A 126 5.86 -26.62 8.59
C LEU A 126 4.77 -27.65 8.40
N ASP A 127 3.50 -27.25 8.47
CA ASP A 127 2.35 -28.13 8.32
C ASP A 127 2.00 -28.41 6.84
N LEU A 128 2.66 -27.75 5.92
CA LEU A 128 2.52 -28.02 4.50
C LEU A 128 3.36 -29.26 4.12
#